data_98db4ac0c42429b661989be5923061b4
#
_entry.id   98db4ac0c42429b661989be5923061b4
#
_cell.length_a   1.000
_cell.length_b   1.000
_cell.length_c   1.000
_cell.angle_alpha   90.00
_cell.angle_beta   90.00
_cell.angle_gamma   90.00
#
_symmetry.space_group_name_H-M   'P 1'
#
loop_
_entity.id
_entity.type
_entity.pdbx_description
1 polymer ?
#
loop_
_entity_poly.entity_id
_entity_poly.type
_entity_poly.pdbx_seq_one_letter_code
_entity_poly.pdbx_strand_id
1 'polypeptide(L)'
;MPEEIKDLTRGGRAAKGVGKPNWIEGKTKKIEPINGAGIHDSELVKIITKDSLTANDAAMKEETPLGVDKTKQAISIFKFLTKNNIPNSFHSDHNISNIFVAKNCRMLPIECVIRRQPYGSYIKRHPEASSFDLFEPVKTEFYHKYAVVPPVEHCDNP
;
A
#
# COMPACT_ATOMS: atom_id res chain seq x y z
N MET A 1 11.95 9.29 28.36
CA MET A 1 12.03 7.93 27.80
C MET A 1 10.89 7.80 26.81
N PRO A 2 11.11 7.69 25.50
CA PRO A 2 10.02 7.51 24.54
C PRO A 2 9.55 6.05 24.63
N GLU A 3 8.23 5.88 24.79
CA GLU A 3 7.57 4.59 24.76
C GLU A 3 7.85 3.85 23.44
N GLU A 4 8.10 2.55 23.57
CA GLU A 4 8.29 1.59 22.49
C GLU A 4 7.18 1.72 21.43
N ILE A 5 7.60 1.89 20.19
CA ILE A 5 6.73 1.79 19.02
C ILE A 5 6.21 0.34 18.96
N LYS A 6 5.04 0.12 19.53
CA LYS A 6 4.36 -1.18 19.46
C LYS A 6 4.07 -1.54 18.01
N ASP A 7 4.57 -2.69 17.66
CA ASP A 7 4.41 -3.56 16.50
C ASP A 7 3.22 -3.21 15.55
N LEU A 8 3.57 -2.67 14.37
CA LEU A 8 2.64 -2.19 13.34
C LEU A 8 2.14 -3.31 12.40
N THR A 9 2.22 -4.58 12.82
CA THR A 9 1.84 -5.75 12.01
C THR A 9 0.44 -6.29 12.33
N ARG A 10 -0.55 -5.44 12.60
CA ARG A 10 -1.94 -5.91 12.74
C ARG A 10 -2.67 -5.97 11.42
N GLY A 11 -2.53 -7.11 10.72
CA GLY A 11 -3.27 -7.43 9.50
C GLY A 11 -3.39 -8.93 9.19
N GLY A 12 -2.63 -9.79 9.83
CA GLY A 12 -2.68 -11.23 9.60
C GLY A 12 -3.07 -12.00 10.87
N ARG A 13 -4.13 -12.81 10.83
CA ARG A 13 -4.42 -13.79 11.88
C ARG A 13 -3.33 -14.87 11.86
N ALA A 14 -2.37 -14.79 12.76
CA ALA A 14 -1.45 -15.89 12.99
C ALA A 14 -2.20 -17.07 13.65
N ALA A 15 -2.02 -18.27 13.12
CA ALA A 15 -2.45 -19.49 13.76
C ALA A 15 -1.71 -19.63 15.11
N LYS A 16 -2.44 -20.01 16.17
CA LYS A 16 -1.87 -20.24 17.50
C LYS A 16 -0.85 -21.38 17.44
N GLY A 17 0.40 -21.10 17.80
CA GLY A 17 1.42 -22.13 18.05
C GLY A 17 2.63 -22.16 17.11
N VAL A 18 2.71 -21.30 16.09
CA VAL A 18 3.88 -21.15 15.24
C VAL A 18 4.49 -19.78 15.49
N GLY A 19 5.83 -19.68 15.56
CA GLY A 19 6.53 -18.40 15.69
C GLY A 19 6.00 -17.36 14.71
N LYS A 20 6.16 -16.05 15.01
CA LYS A 20 5.66 -14.97 14.14
C LYS A 20 6.04 -15.27 12.69
N PRO A 21 5.08 -15.25 11.74
CA PRO A 21 5.38 -15.56 10.35
C PRO A 21 6.42 -14.57 9.83
N ASN A 22 7.42 -15.08 9.13
CA ASN A 22 8.47 -14.28 8.51
C ASN A 22 8.00 -13.62 7.20
N TRP A 23 6.73 -13.19 7.15
CA TRP A 23 6.09 -12.53 6.03
C TRP A 23 4.96 -11.61 6.51
N ILE A 24 4.63 -10.63 5.69
CA ILE A 24 3.51 -9.70 5.93
C ILE A 24 2.44 -9.97 4.88
N GLU A 25 1.18 -10.06 5.29
CA GLU A 25 0.06 -10.26 4.39
C GLU A 25 -0.97 -9.14 4.49
N GLY A 26 -1.15 -8.46 3.37
CA GLY A 26 -2.18 -7.45 3.17
C GLY A 26 -3.41 -8.00 2.43
N LYS A 27 -4.35 -7.12 2.12
CA LYS A 27 -5.61 -7.45 1.41
C LYS A 27 -5.35 -8.09 0.04
N THR A 28 -4.42 -7.54 -0.73
CA THR A 28 -4.16 -7.91 -2.13
C THR A 28 -2.73 -8.38 -2.39
N LYS A 29 -1.85 -8.28 -1.42
CA LYS A 29 -0.42 -8.62 -1.57
C LYS A 29 0.09 -9.38 -0.36
N LYS A 30 1.09 -10.23 -0.61
CA LYS A 30 1.94 -10.85 0.40
C LYS A 30 3.37 -10.37 0.18
N ILE A 31 4.10 -10.10 1.26
CA ILE A 31 5.48 -9.62 1.24
C ILE A 31 6.32 -10.64 1.98
N GLU A 32 7.32 -11.17 1.32
CA GLU A 32 8.25 -12.17 1.88
C GLU A 32 9.68 -11.67 1.77
N PRO A 33 10.52 -11.89 2.79
CA PRO A 33 11.94 -11.59 2.69
C PRO A 33 12.62 -12.52 1.67
N ILE A 34 13.71 -12.05 1.09
CA ILE A 34 14.57 -12.88 0.27
C ILE A 34 15.62 -13.52 1.18
N ASN A 35 16.03 -14.75 0.88
CA ASN A 35 17.13 -15.48 1.54
C ASN A 35 16.89 -15.88 3.01
N GLY A 36 15.63 -16.06 3.44
CA GLY A 36 15.33 -16.58 4.78
C GLY A 36 15.67 -15.62 5.93
N ALA A 37 16.07 -14.39 5.64
CA ALA A 37 16.27 -13.35 6.64
C ALA A 37 14.95 -12.97 7.33
N GLY A 38 15.02 -12.30 8.47
CA GLY A 38 13.85 -11.66 9.06
C GLY A 38 13.26 -10.61 8.11
N ILE A 39 11.93 -10.42 8.13
CA ILE A 39 11.30 -9.41 7.26
C ILE A 39 11.88 -8.01 7.50
N HIS A 40 12.32 -7.71 8.71
CA HIS A 40 12.91 -6.43 9.08
C HIS A 40 14.41 -6.33 8.75
N ASP A 41 15.08 -7.45 8.52
CA ASP A 41 16.52 -7.53 8.29
C ASP A 41 16.86 -7.72 6.80
N SER A 42 15.85 -7.97 5.97
CA SER A 42 16.03 -8.17 4.53
C SER A 42 16.07 -6.83 3.80
N GLU A 43 17.10 -6.59 3.00
CA GLU A 43 17.20 -5.42 2.13
C GLU A 43 16.20 -5.50 0.95
N LEU A 44 15.91 -6.71 0.50
CA LEU A 44 15.00 -6.98 -0.61
C LEU A 44 13.88 -7.90 -0.16
N VAL A 45 12.71 -7.67 -0.72
CA VAL A 45 11.51 -8.47 -0.48
C VAL A 45 10.84 -8.88 -1.77
N LYS A 46 10.19 -10.05 -1.75
CA LYS A 46 9.28 -10.49 -2.81
C LYS A 46 7.91 -9.89 -2.54
N ILE A 47 7.34 -9.24 -3.52
CA ILE A 47 5.95 -8.78 -3.51
C ILE A 47 5.14 -9.75 -4.35
N ILE A 48 4.25 -10.48 -3.72
CA ILE A 48 3.38 -11.49 -4.35
C ILE A 48 1.98 -10.90 -4.43
N THR A 49 1.47 -10.69 -5.64
CA THR A 49 0.11 -10.17 -5.85
C THR A 49 -0.89 -11.32 -5.81
N LYS A 50 -1.93 -11.16 -5.01
CA LYS A 50 -3.00 -12.15 -4.87
C LYS A 50 -4.02 -12.05 -6.00
N ASP A 51 -4.66 -13.16 -6.31
CA ASP A 51 -5.79 -13.26 -7.24
C ASP A 51 -7.11 -12.79 -6.59
N SER A 52 -7.07 -11.71 -5.82
CA SER A 52 -8.24 -11.21 -5.12
C SER A 52 -8.57 -9.78 -5.52
N LEU A 53 -9.85 -9.53 -5.83
CA LEU A 53 -10.43 -8.21 -5.91
C LEU A 53 -11.09 -7.87 -4.57
N THR A 54 -10.94 -6.63 -4.16
CA THR A 54 -11.59 -6.12 -2.94
C THR A 54 -12.31 -4.82 -3.25
N ALA A 55 -13.54 -4.68 -2.75
CA ALA A 55 -14.32 -3.46 -2.81
C ALA A 55 -14.82 -3.07 -1.41
N ASN A 56 -15.27 -1.82 -1.25
CA ASN A 56 -15.81 -1.29 0.00
C ASN A 56 -14.88 -1.57 1.20
N ASP A 57 -13.61 -1.23 1.08
CA ASP A 57 -12.58 -1.44 2.10
C ASP A 57 -12.41 -2.92 2.53
N ALA A 58 -12.50 -3.82 1.54
CA ALA A 58 -12.47 -5.28 1.68
C ALA A 58 -13.73 -5.91 2.35
N ALA A 59 -14.82 -5.18 2.45
CA ALA A 59 -16.12 -5.77 2.82
C ALA A 59 -16.61 -6.77 1.77
N MET A 60 -16.21 -6.57 0.51
CA MET A 60 -16.43 -7.50 -0.59
C MET A 60 -15.09 -8.02 -1.08
N LYS A 61 -14.97 -9.33 -1.26
CA LYS A 61 -13.80 -10.01 -1.79
C LYS A 61 -14.23 -11.03 -2.82
N GLU A 62 -13.62 -10.97 -4.01
CA GLU A 62 -13.80 -11.94 -5.08
C GLU A 62 -12.43 -12.49 -5.49
N GLU A 63 -12.34 -13.77 -5.74
CA GLU A 63 -11.15 -14.43 -6.27
C GLU A 63 -11.24 -14.46 -7.80
N THR A 64 -10.27 -13.80 -8.45
CA THR A 64 -10.18 -13.72 -9.92
C THR A 64 -8.72 -13.83 -10.32
N PRO A 65 -8.37 -14.56 -11.42
CA PRO A 65 -6.99 -14.82 -11.81
C PRO A 65 -6.31 -13.57 -12.41
N LEU A 66 -6.28 -12.48 -11.67
CA LEU A 66 -5.73 -11.19 -12.11
C LEU A 66 -4.38 -10.84 -11.48
N GLY A 67 -3.82 -11.68 -10.63
CA GLY A 67 -2.57 -11.39 -9.92
C GLY A 67 -1.41 -11.10 -10.86
N VAL A 68 -1.30 -11.86 -11.95
CA VAL A 68 -0.27 -11.68 -12.97
C VAL A 68 -0.43 -10.33 -13.68
N ASP A 69 -1.64 -9.99 -14.10
CA ASP A 69 -1.88 -8.74 -14.86
C ASP A 69 -1.71 -7.50 -13.99
N LYS A 70 -2.17 -7.55 -12.74
CA LYS A 70 -1.89 -6.50 -11.74
C LYS A 70 -0.39 -6.30 -11.51
N THR A 71 0.37 -7.40 -11.49
CA THR A 71 1.82 -7.35 -11.34
C THR A 71 2.49 -6.74 -12.56
N LYS A 72 2.10 -7.13 -13.77
CA LYS A 72 2.60 -6.53 -15.02
C LYS A 72 2.32 -5.03 -15.07
N GLN A 73 1.11 -4.61 -14.69
CA GLN A 73 0.73 -3.19 -14.61
C GLN A 73 1.63 -2.43 -13.62
N ALA A 74 1.82 -2.96 -12.41
CA ALA A 74 2.68 -2.35 -11.40
C ALA A 74 4.13 -2.21 -11.89
N ILE A 75 4.69 -3.28 -12.49
CA ILE A 75 6.04 -3.28 -13.05
C ILE A 75 6.17 -2.23 -14.16
N SER A 76 5.19 -2.11 -15.05
CA SER A 76 5.18 -1.12 -16.12
C SER A 76 5.22 0.31 -15.58
N ILE A 77 4.46 0.58 -14.52
CA ILE A 77 4.48 1.89 -13.84
C ILE A 77 5.86 2.13 -13.20
N PHE A 78 6.42 1.16 -12.49
CA PHE A 78 7.74 1.31 -11.88
C PHE A 78 8.84 1.55 -12.92
N LYS A 79 8.82 0.82 -14.04
CA LYS A 79 9.76 1.05 -15.15
C LYS A 79 9.61 2.45 -15.74
N PHE A 80 8.37 2.93 -15.88
CA PHE A 80 8.11 4.31 -16.32
C PHE A 80 8.68 5.35 -15.34
N LEU A 81 8.47 5.16 -14.03
CA LEU A 81 9.03 6.03 -12.99
C LEU A 81 10.56 6.04 -13.05
N THR A 82 11.18 4.86 -13.14
CA THR A 82 12.65 4.73 -13.24
C THR A 82 13.19 5.43 -14.49
N LYS A 83 12.53 5.26 -15.64
CA LYS A 83 12.91 5.94 -16.88
C LYS A 83 12.88 7.47 -16.77
N ASN A 84 12.01 8.01 -15.92
CA ASN A 84 11.89 9.44 -15.67
C ASN A 84 12.67 9.90 -14.43
N ASN A 85 13.64 9.11 -13.95
CA ASN A 85 14.47 9.41 -12.78
C ASN A 85 13.67 9.66 -11.48
N ILE A 86 12.48 9.08 -11.36
CA ILE A 86 11.67 9.16 -10.14
C ILE A 86 12.05 7.97 -9.24
N PRO A 87 12.61 8.23 -8.03
CA PRO A 87 12.97 7.18 -7.10
C PRO A 87 11.78 6.29 -6.75
N ASN A 88 12.00 4.98 -6.71
CA ASN A 88 10.98 4.01 -6.35
C ASN A 88 11.61 2.75 -5.74
N SER A 89 10.78 1.86 -5.20
CA SER A 89 11.24 0.65 -4.51
C SER A 89 11.47 -0.54 -5.44
N PHE A 90 11.13 -0.47 -6.71
CA PHE A 90 11.27 -1.60 -7.64
C PHE A 90 12.74 -1.98 -7.82
N HIS A 91 13.02 -3.28 -7.78
CA HIS A 91 14.35 -3.83 -8.01
C HIS A 91 14.41 -4.67 -9.29
N SER A 92 13.60 -5.73 -9.38
CA SER A 92 13.57 -6.62 -10.55
C SER A 92 12.25 -7.34 -10.70
N ASP A 93 11.99 -7.85 -11.89
CA ASP A 93 10.81 -8.66 -12.20
C ASP A 93 11.19 -10.12 -12.50
N HIS A 94 10.21 -10.99 -12.44
CA HIS A 94 10.26 -12.38 -12.86
C HIS A 94 9.29 -12.62 -14.01
N ASN A 95 9.49 -11.99 -15.09
CA ASN A 95 8.80 -11.90 -16.39
C ASN A 95 7.42 -12.59 -16.62
N ILE A 96 7.02 -13.62 -15.88
CA ILE A 96 5.77 -14.39 -16.09
C ILE A 96 5.16 -14.83 -14.77
N SER A 97 5.11 -13.95 -13.77
CA SER A 97 4.51 -14.34 -12.51
C SER A 97 3.77 -13.18 -11.84
N ASN A 98 2.99 -13.50 -10.84
CA ASN A 98 2.39 -12.54 -9.95
C ASN A 98 3.39 -11.98 -8.90
N ILE A 99 4.71 -12.07 -9.17
CA ILE A 99 5.79 -11.73 -8.23
C ILE A 99 6.74 -10.71 -8.87
N PHE A 100 7.17 -9.74 -8.08
CA PHE A 100 8.33 -8.90 -8.37
C PHE A 100 9.16 -8.67 -7.10
N VAL A 101 10.40 -8.26 -7.27
CA VAL A 101 11.31 -7.94 -6.17
C VAL A 101 11.33 -6.42 -5.97
N ALA A 102 11.29 -6.02 -4.73
CA ALA A 102 11.37 -4.61 -4.32
C ALA A 102 12.37 -4.42 -3.19
N LYS A 103 12.88 -3.20 -3.06
CA LYS A 103 13.61 -2.78 -1.86
C LYS A 103 12.68 -2.79 -0.67
N ASN A 104 13.14 -3.29 0.46
CA ASN A 104 12.39 -3.29 1.70
C ASN A 104 12.43 -1.90 2.33
N CYS A 105 11.47 -1.08 1.98
CA CYS A 105 11.41 0.30 2.45
C CYS A 105 10.73 0.39 3.82
N ARG A 106 11.28 1.21 4.69
CA ARG A 106 10.58 1.61 5.92
C ARG A 106 9.42 2.51 5.55
N MET A 107 8.20 2.04 5.83
CA MET A 107 6.98 2.79 5.54
C MET A 107 6.78 3.91 6.54
N LEU A 108 6.45 5.10 6.05
CA LEU A 108 5.92 6.17 6.90
C LEU A 108 4.47 5.84 7.27
N PRO A 109 4.01 6.13 8.50
CA PRO A 109 2.63 5.88 8.93
C PRO A 109 1.66 6.94 8.38
N ILE A 110 1.86 7.34 7.14
CA ILE A 110 1.10 8.40 6.47
C ILE A 110 0.59 7.88 5.13
N GLU A 111 -0.69 8.12 4.85
CA GLU A 111 -1.28 7.94 3.54
C GLU A 111 -1.36 9.30 2.84
N CYS A 112 -0.69 9.42 1.70
CA CYS A 112 -0.76 10.60 0.84
C CYS A 112 -1.82 10.38 -0.23
N VAL A 113 -2.81 11.25 -0.31
CA VAL A 113 -3.86 11.19 -1.32
C VAL A 113 -3.79 12.44 -2.18
N ILE A 114 -3.62 12.25 -3.49
CA ILE A 114 -3.63 13.33 -4.47
C ILE A 114 -4.94 13.25 -5.24
N ARG A 115 -5.69 14.36 -5.25
CA ARG A 115 -7.00 14.43 -5.90
C ARG A 115 -6.99 15.48 -7.01
N ARG A 116 -7.45 15.08 -8.17
CA ARG A 116 -7.79 16.02 -9.23
C ARG A 116 -9.26 16.40 -9.22
N GLN A 117 -10.10 15.55 -8.61
CA GLN A 117 -11.55 15.76 -8.48
C GLN A 117 -12.03 15.34 -7.09
N PRO A 118 -13.10 15.96 -6.58
CA PRO A 118 -13.81 15.47 -5.40
C PRO A 118 -14.35 14.06 -5.65
N TYR A 119 -13.94 13.08 -4.83
CA TYR A 119 -14.44 11.71 -4.92
C TYR A 119 -14.31 10.96 -3.60
N GLY A 120 -15.17 9.95 -3.40
CA GLY A 120 -15.11 9.03 -2.28
C GLY A 120 -15.23 9.71 -0.91
N SER A 121 -14.26 9.51 -0.03
CA SER A 121 -14.27 10.09 1.32
C SER A 121 -14.25 11.62 1.33
N TYR A 122 -13.75 12.26 0.28
CA TYR A 122 -13.75 13.71 0.17
C TYR A 122 -15.19 14.26 0.10
N ILE A 123 -16.03 13.75 -0.79
CA ILE A 123 -17.44 14.19 -0.92
C ILE A 123 -18.22 13.94 0.37
N LYS A 124 -17.88 12.87 1.12
CA LYS A 124 -18.54 12.61 2.42
C LYS A 124 -18.25 13.69 3.46
N ARG A 125 -17.07 14.32 3.41
CA ARG A 125 -16.68 15.41 4.31
C ARG A 125 -17.09 16.79 3.78
N HIS A 126 -17.23 16.91 2.47
CA HIS A 126 -17.54 18.12 1.73
C HIS A 126 -18.76 17.89 0.84
N PRO A 127 -19.99 17.81 1.41
CA PRO A 127 -21.21 17.52 0.65
C PRO A 127 -21.53 18.57 -0.40
N GLU A 128 -20.99 19.78 -0.24
CA GLU A 128 -21.12 20.90 -1.17
C GLU A 128 -20.30 20.73 -2.46
N ALA A 129 -19.28 19.87 -2.44
CA ALA A 129 -18.39 19.67 -3.57
C ALA A 129 -19.02 18.77 -4.64
N SER A 130 -18.89 19.17 -5.91
CA SER A 130 -19.33 18.37 -7.04
C SER A 130 -18.22 17.43 -7.51
N SER A 131 -18.55 16.18 -7.85
CA SER A 131 -17.62 15.24 -8.47
C SER A 131 -17.15 15.67 -9.87
N PHE A 132 -17.76 16.70 -10.46
CA PHE A 132 -17.36 17.29 -11.74
C PHE A 132 -16.37 18.44 -11.59
N ASP A 133 -16.17 18.95 -10.37
CA ASP A 133 -15.21 20.01 -10.12
C ASP A 133 -13.78 19.51 -10.31
N LEU A 134 -12.89 20.38 -10.79
CA LEU A 134 -11.46 20.09 -10.90
C LEU A 134 -10.70 20.91 -9.87
N PHE A 135 -9.80 20.25 -9.16
CA PHE A 135 -8.82 20.96 -8.34
C PHE A 135 -7.64 21.40 -9.19
N GLU A 136 -7.42 22.70 -9.26
CA GLU A 136 -6.28 23.32 -9.92
C GLU A 136 -5.67 24.40 -9.02
N PRO A 137 -4.51 24.11 -8.43
CA PRO A 137 -3.70 22.89 -8.53
C PRO A 137 -4.37 21.66 -7.88
N VAL A 138 -3.83 20.47 -8.15
CA VAL A 138 -4.31 19.24 -7.52
C VAL A 138 -4.28 19.35 -6.01
N LYS A 139 -5.29 18.81 -5.33
CA LYS A 139 -5.36 18.80 -3.87
C LYS A 139 -4.59 17.62 -3.30
N THR A 140 -3.71 17.90 -2.34
CA THR A 140 -2.95 16.88 -1.61
C THR A 140 -3.45 16.80 -0.18
N GLU A 141 -3.77 15.61 0.28
CA GLU A 141 -4.22 15.33 1.64
C GLU A 141 -3.30 14.28 2.29
N PHE A 142 -3.08 14.41 3.60
CA PHE A 142 -2.31 13.46 4.39
C PHE A 142 -3.17 12.89 5.51
N TYR A 143 -3.11 11.56 5.67
CA TYR A 143 -3.87 10.84 6.70
C TYR A 143 -2.95 9.93 7.48
N HIS A 144 -3.21 9.77 8.77
CA HIS A 144 -2.57 8.71 9.54
C HIS A 144 -3.02 7.35 9.04
N LYS A 145 -2.06 6.47 8.71
CA LYS A 145 -2.34 5.13 8.20
C LYS A 145 -2.91 4.18 9.24
N TYR A 146 -2.63 4.45 10.52
CA TYR A 146 -2.98 3.56 11.62
C TYR A 146 -3.98 4.26 12.55
N ALA A 147 -5.26 4.06 12.26
CA ALA A 147 -6.34 4.64 13.04
C ALA A 147 -6.65 3.79 14.28
N VAL A 148 -5.80 3.87 15.29
CA VAL A 148 -6.24 3.66 16.69
C VAL A 148 -6.29 5.02 17.42
N VAL A 149 -5.91 6.07 16.74
CA VAL A 149 -5.97 7.45 17.24
C VAL A 149 -7.15 8.13 16.54
N PRO A 150 -7.93 8.97 17.23
CA PRO A 150 -9.01 9.72 16.58
C PRO A 150 -8.45 10.44 15.34
N PRO A 151 -9.26 10.64 14.30
CA PRO A 151 -8.80 11.24 13.06
C PRO A 151 -8.11 12.56 13.41
N VAL A 152 -6.83 12.62 13.12
CA VAL A 152 -6.09 13.87 13.21
C VAL A 152 -6.66 14.77 12.13
N GLU A 153 -6.96 16.01 12.52
CA GLU A 153 -7.40 17.03 11.58
C GLU A 153 -6.44 17.11 10.40
N HIS A 154 -7.01 17.23 9.21
CA HIS A 154 -6.24 17.25 7.98
C HIS A 154 -5.27 18.41 7.96
N CYS A 155 -4.01 18.13 7.66
CA CYS A 155 -3.14 19.17 7.11
C CYS A 155 -3.52 19.30 5.63
N ASP A 156 -4.54 20.08 5.35
CA ASP A 156 -4.76 20.53 3.98
C ASP A 156 -3.58 21.43 3.62
N ASN A 157 -2.98 21.17 2.49
CA ASN A 157 -1.99 22.08 1.95
C ASN A 157 -2.67 23.44 1.71
N PRO A 158 -2.10 24.57 2.16
CA PRO A 158 -2.65 25.89 1.90
C PRO A 158 -2.70 26.21 0.40
#